data_e6f36e4df1c8c5f62242c3aee3f6ccf2
#
_entry.id   e6f36e4df1c8c5f62242c3aee3f6ccf2
#
_cell.length_a   1.000
_cell.length_b   1.000
_cell.length_c   1.000
_cell.angle_alpha   90.00
_cell.angle_beta   90.00
_cell.angle_gamma   90.00
#
_symmetry.space_group_name_H-M   'P 1'
#
loop_
_entity.id
_entity.type
_entity.pdbx_description
1 polymer ?
#
loop_
_entity_poly.entity_id
_entity_poly.type
_entity_poly.pdbx_seq_one_letter_code
_entity_poly.pdbx_strand_id
1 'polypeptide(L)'
;MLFRSKEGLPVVNEDGTPKWRFAPSPHGAYWQDGMKLGYQDAGSWTLLKSTPDDRAKAAWLYAQFVTSKTVDVKKSHVGLTFIRQSTLDHQSFTDRAPKLGGLIEFYRSPARLQWSPTGTNVPDYPKLAQLWWQAIGDAASGAKTPQEAMDSLCAEQEKVMERLERAGVQGDFGPKLAEEHDLAWWNNYAKEHGTIAPQLKLENEDPQPQTVDYDELVKSWQQ
;
A
#
# COMPACT_ATOMS: atom_id res chain seq x y z
N MET A 1 7.52 1.27 8.56
CA MET A 1 8.24 1.03 9.83
C MET A 1 7.27 1.30 10.96
N LEU A 2 6.70 0.27 11.57
CA LEU A 2 5.89 0.45 12.77
C LEU A 2 6.85 0.77 13.91
N PHE A 3 6.77 1.98 14.42
CA PHE A 3 7.49 2.34 15.63
C PHE A 3 7.01 1.42 16.73
N ARG A 4 7.90 0.54 17.20
CA ARG A 4 7.62 -0.22 18.41
C ARG A 4 7.58 0.78 19.56
N SER A 5 6.39 1.01 20.08
CA SER A 5 6.19 1.77 21.29
C SER A 5 6.91 1.02 22.44
N LYS A 6 8.11 1.41 22.76
CA LYS A 6 8.80 0.93 23.97
C LYS A 6 8.52 1.91 25.09
N GLU A 7 8.17 1.38 26.23
CA GLU A 7 8.08 2.11 27.48
C GLU A 7 9.34 2.96 27.69
N GLY A 8 9.17 4.18 28.11
CA GLY A 8 10.29 5.13 28.31
C GLY A 8 10.70 5.96 27.08
N LEU A 9 10.10 5.74 25.88
CA LEU A 9 10.34 6.63 24.75
C LEU A 9 9.50 7.92 24.85
N PRO A 10 10.03 9.09 24.45
CA PRO A 10 9.31 10.36 24.55
C PRO A 10 8.03 10.42 23.73
N VAL A 11 7.85 9.48 22.79
CA VAL A 11 6.68 9.38 21.90
C VAL A 11 5.59 8.45 22.44
N VAL A 12 5.77 7.90 23.64
CA VAL A 12 4.86 6.95 24.28
C VAL A 12 4.48 7.46 25.65
N ASN A 13 3.24 7.27 26.06
CA ASN A 13 2.75 7.51 27.42
C ASN A 13 3.23 6.40 28.39
N GLU A 14 3.07 6.62 29.68
CA GLU A 14 3.44 5.65 30.72
C GLU A 14 2.68 4.33 30.61
N ASP A 15 1.45 4.36 30.11
CA ASP A 15 0.61 3.18 29.87
C ASP A 15 0.93 2.45 28.55
N GLY A 16 1.96 2.90 27.82
CA GLY A 16 2.37 2.33 26.54
C GLY A 16 1.53 2.75 25.34
N THR A 17 0.59 3.71 25.51
CA THR A 17 -0.15 4.27 24.38
C THR A 17 0.70 5.32 23.65
N PRO A 18 0.57 5.45 22.32
CA PRO A 18 1.34 6.43 21.57
C PRO A 18 0.84 7.87 21.78
N LYS A 19 1.77 8.82 21.82
CA LYS A 19 1.48 10.27 21.80
C LYS A 19 1.22 10.83 20.41
N TRP A 20 1.13 9.97 19.41
CA TRP A 20 0.90 10.30 18.00
C TRP A 20 -0.30 9.52 17.45
N ARG A 21 -0.83 9.98 16.35
CA ARG A 21 -1.93 9.31 15.63
C ARG A 21 -1.65 9.30 14.14
N PHE A 22 -2.19 8.29 13.47
CA PHE A 22 -2.29 8.30 12.01
C PHE A 22 -3.36 9.30 11.59
N ALA A 23 -3.06 9.99 10.49
CA ALA A 23 -3.99 10.88 9.81
C ALA A 23 -3.87 10.63 8.29
N PRO A 24 -4.91 10.94 7.51
CA PRO A 24 -4.79 11.00 6.07
C PRO A 24 -3.67 11.96 5.65
N SER A 25 -3.06 11.71 4.51
CA SER A 25 -2.08 12.65 3.95
C SER A 25 -2.73 14.02 3.73
N PRO A 26 -2.02 15.12 4.02
CA PRO A 26 -2.53 16.43 3.71
C PRO A 26 -2.65 16.61 2.18
N HIS A 27 -3.52 17.48 1.76
CA HIS A 27 -3.70 17.82 0.36
C HIS A 27 -3.65 19.33 0.14
N GLY A 28 -3.31 19.73 -1.09
CA GLY A 28 -3.29 21.13 -1.50
C GLY A 28 -4.65 21.64 -2.00
N ALA A 29 -4.68 22.89 -2.43
CA ALA A 29 -5.88 23.59 -2.87
C ALA A 29 -6.53 22.99 -4.14
N TYR A 30 -5.77 22.25 -4.94
CA TYR A 30 -6.24 21.63 -6.18
C TYR A 30 -6.82 20.23 -5.98
N TRP A 31 -6.75 19.70 -4.76
CA TRP A 31 -7.35 18.41 -4.47
C TRP A 31 -8.88 18.51 -4.47
N GLN A 32 -9.52 17.50 -5.05
CA GLN A 32 -10.97 17.33 -5.06
C GLN A 32 -11.31 15.99 -4.44
N ASP A 33 -12.49 15.88 -3.87
CA ASP A 33 -12.97 14.64 -3.28
C ASP A 33 -12.95 13.50 -4.30
N GLY A 34 -12.46 12.34 -3.88
CA GLY A 34 -12.23 11.18 -4.74
C GLY A 34 -10.84 11.11 -5.40
N MET A 35 -10.05 12.19 -5.38
CA MET A 35 -8.66 12.13 -5.84
C MET A 35 -7.78 11.36 -4.86
N LYS A 36 -6.72 10.76 -5.39
CA LYS A 36 -5.71 10.06 -4.58
C LYS A 36 -4.84 11.05 -3.81
N LEU A 37 -4.55 10.74 -2.57
CA LEU A 37 -3.68 11.54 -1.69
C LEU A 37 -2.26 10.99 -1.56
N GLY A 38 -2.00 9.84 -2.09
CA GLY A 38 -0.71 9.19 -2.01
C GLY A 38 -0.73 7.84 -2.71
N TYR A 39 0.32 7.07 -2.55
CA TYR A 39 0.35 5.72 -3.07
C TYR A 39 0.51 4.71 -1.94
N GLN A 40 -0.02 3.52 -2.17
CA GLN A 40 0.25 2.34 -1.39
C GLN A 40 1.01 1.37 -2.28
N ASP A 41 2.16 0.90 -1.82
CA ASP A 41 2.94 -0.09 -2.56
C ASP A 41 2.13 -1.39 -2.68
N ALA A 42 1.86 -1.78 -3.91
CA ALA A 42 1.10 -2.97 -4.24
C ALA A 42 2.01 -3.97 -4.95
N GLY A 43 2.83 -4.67 -4.18
CA GLY A 43 3.66 -5.75 -4.70
C GLY A 43 2.83 -6.91 -5.23
N SER A 44 3.19 -7.43 -6.38
CA SER A 44 2.56 -8.59 -7.02
C SER A 44 3.57 -9.70 -7.25
N TRP A 45 3.13 -10.93 -7.08
CA TRP A 45 3.89 -12.11 -7.50
C TRP A 45 3.52 -12.47 -8.93
N THR A 46 4.52 -12.67 -9.76
CA THR A 46 4.33 -13.08 -11.15
C THR A 46 5.16 -14.33 -11.45
N LEU A 47 4.63 -15.18 -12.31
CA LEU A 47 5.36 -16.33 -12.84
C LEU A 47 5.73 -16.05 -14.29
N LEU A 48 7.01 -16.28 -14.61
CA LEU A 48 7.47 -16.15 -15.99
C LEU A 48 6.93 -17.34 -16.81
N LYS A 49 6.54 -17.10 -18.05
CA LYS A 49 6.05 -18.14 -18.96
C LYS A 49 7.08 -19.26 -19.18
N SER A 50 8.37 -18.94 -19.06
CA SER A 50 9.48 -19.90 -19.20
C SER A 50 9.78 -20.69 -17.93
N THR A 51 9.07 -20.47 -16.82
CA THR A 51 9.32 -21.19 -15.57
C THR A 51 8.87 -22.65 -15.74
N PRO A 52 9.71 -23.66 -15.45
CA PRO A 52 9.31 -25.06 -15.47
C PRO A 52 8.11 -25.33 -14.54
N ASP A 53 7.24 -26.24 -14.93
CA ASP A 53 5.96 -26.48 -14.25
C ASP A 53 6.12 -26.87 -12.77
N ASP A 54 7.10 -27.69 -12.43
CA ASP A 54 7.39 -28.07 -11.05
C ASP A 54 7.77 -26.86 -10.18
N ARG A 55 8.61 -25.97 -10.73
CA ARG A 55 9.01 -24.73 -10.06
C ARG A 55 7.87 -23.72 -10.00
N ALA A 56 7.06 -23.61 -11.05
CA ALA A 56 5.88 -22.75 -11.06
C ALA A 56 4.89 -23.19 -9.98
N LYS A 57 4.66 -24.50 -9.84
CA LYS A 57 3.80 -25.06 -8.79
C LYS A 57 4.35 -24.77 -7.39
N ALA A 58 5.65 -24.95 -7.17
CA ALA A 58 6.28 -24.62 -5.88
C ALA A 58 6.18 -23.13 -5.54
N ALA A 59 6.44 -22.25 -6.52
CA ALA A 59 6.31 -20.82 -6.35
C ALA A 59 4.86 -20.38 -6.05
N TRP A 60 3.89 -21.02 -6.70
CA TRP A 60 2.48 -20.79 -6.45
C TRP A 60 2.07 -21.18 -5.01
N LEU A 61 2.49 -22.36 -4.55
CA LEU A 61 2.25 -22.79 -3.18
C LEU A 61 2.90 -21.85 -2.16
N TYR A 62 4.10 -21.38 -2.44
CA TYR A 62 4.76 -20.39 -1.59
C TYR A 62 3.99 -19.07 -1.56
N ALA A 63 3.54 -18.57 -2.70
CA ALA A 63 2.75 -17.35 -2.77
C ALA A 63 1.43 -17.48 -1.98
N GLN A 64 0.73 -18.60 -2.10
CA GLN A 64 -0.46 -18.88 -1.29
C GLN A 64 -0.14 -18.89 0.20
N PHE A 65 0.96 -19.54 0.60
CA PHE A 65 1.38 -19.58 2.01
C PHE A 65 1.64 -18.17 2.55
N VAL A 66 2.47 -17.36 1.88
CA VAL A 66 2.86 -16.02 2.39
C VAL A 66 1.70 -15.01 2.37
N THR A 67 0.65 -15.28 1.61
CA THR A 67 -0.56 -14.47 1.56
C THR A 67 -1.72 -15.08 2.35
N SER A 68 -1.53 -16.21 3.01
CA SER A 68 -2.57 -16.87 3.80
C SER A 68 -3.05 -16.00 4.98
N LYS A 69 -4.27 -16.23 5.43
CA LYS A 69 -4.86 -15.51 6.59
C LYS A 69 -3.96 -15.58 7.81
N THR A 70 -3.45 -16.76 8.11
CA THR A 70 -2.58 -17.03 9.28
C THR A 70 -1.28 -16.23 9.20
N VAL A 71 -0.58 -16.28 8.06
CA VAL A 71 0.67 -15.54 7.87
C VAL A 71 0.43 -14.04 7.86
N ASP A 72 -0.69 -13.58 7.31
CA ASP A 72 -1.02 -12.17 7.27
C ASP A 72 -1.28 -11.58 8.67
N VAL A 73 -1.99 -12.30 9.53
CA VAL A 73 -2.12 -11.94 10.95
C VAL A 73 -0.75 -11.89 11.62
N LYS A 74 0.12 -12.88 11.37
CA LYS A 74 1.49 -12.88 11.88
C LYS A 74 2.28 -11.65 11.47
N LYS A 75 2.22 -11.29 10.19
CA LYS A 75 2.85 -10.08 9.65
C LYS A 75 2.42 -8.82 10.42
N SER A 76 1.12 -8.68 10.68
CA SER A 76 0.58 -7.54 11.42
C SER A 76 1.17 -7.42 12.84
N HIS A 77 1.43 -8.55 13.50
CA HIS A 77 1.98 -8.58 14.87
C HIS A 77 3.47 -8.21 14.93
N VAL A 78 4.22 -8.46 13.87
CA VAL A 78 5.65 -8.08 13.79
C VAL A 78 5.88 -6.74 13.12
N GLY A 79 4.80 -6.04 12.80
CA GLY A 79 4.88 -4.68 12.24
C GLY A 79 5.06 -4.62 10.74
N LEU A 80 4.78 -5.71 10.03
CA LEU A 80 4.71 -5.70 8.58
C LEU A 80 3.30 -5.32 8.11
N THR A 81 3.21 -4.80 6.90
CA THR A 81 1.93 -4.46 6.28
C THR A 81 1.14 -5.74 6.01
N PHE A 82 -0.09 -5.77 6.50
CA PHE A 82 -1.06 -6.80 6.19
C PHE A 82 -1.87 -6.39 4.96
N ILE A 83 -2.44 -7.39 4.29
CA ILE A 83 -3.15 -7.19 3.02
C ILE A 83 -4.61 -7.68 3.06
N ARG A 84 -5.03 -8.30 4.17
CA ARG A 84 -6.33 -8.93 4.27
C ARG A 84 -7.28 -8.23 5.22
N GLN A 85 -8.53 -8.13 4.82
CA GLN A 85 -9.61 -7.67 5.69
C GLN A 85 -9.74 -8.56 6.94
N SER A 86 -9.58 -9.88 6.78
CA SER A 86 -9.63 -10.82 7.91
C SER A 86 -8.60 -10.53 9.00
N THR A 87 -7.44 -9.99 8.67
CA THR A 87 -6.45 -9.53 9.66
C THR A 87 -6.94 -8.29 10.39
N LEU A 88 -7.52 -7.35 9.66
CA LEU A 88 -8.06 -6.12 10.23
C LEU A 88 -9.21 -6.40 11.22
N ASP A 89 -9.98 -7.46 10.96
CA ASP A 89 -11.12 -7.88 11.78
C ASP A 89 -10.73 -8.87 12.88
N HIS A 90 -9.51 -9.42 12.84
CA HIS A 90 -9.06 -10.40 13.80
C HIS A 90 -8.91 -9.80 15.21
N GLN A 91 -9.49 -10.47 16.21
CA GLN A 91 -9.53 -9.98 17.60
C GLN A 91 -8.15 -9.62 18.14
N SER A 92 -7.16 -10.48 17.95
CA SER A 92 -5.79 -10.25 18.42
C SER A 92 -5.14 -8.99 17.85
N PHE A 93 -5.50 -8.59 16.63
CA PHE A 93 -5.02 -7.34 16.05
C PHE A 93 -5.81 -6.15 16.58
N THR A 94 -7.13 -6.31 16.69
CA THR A 94 -8.04 -5.28 17.21
C THR A 94 -7.73 -4.91 18.66
N ASP A 95 -7.38 -5.88 19.50
CA ASP A 95 -7.00 -5.65 20.90
C ASP A 95 -5.76 -4.76 21.05
N ARG A 96 -4.98 -4.62 19.99
CA ARG A 96 -3.80 -3.74 19.96
C ARG A 96 -4.13 -2.31 19.54
N ALA A 97 -5.37 -2.01 19.14
CA ALA A 97 -5.78 -0.68 18.66
C ALA A 97 -5.30 0.49 19.55
N PRO A 98 -5.39 0.42 20.89
CA PRO A 98 -4.90 1.51 21.76
C PRO A 98 -3.43 1.82 21.59
N LYS A 99 -2.61 0.84 21.17
CA LYS A 99 -1.16 0.96 21.00
C LYS A 99 -0.73 1.27 19.56
N LEU A 100 -1.68 1.40 18.64
CA LEU A 100 -1.42 1.56 17.21
C LEU A 100 -1.74 2.95 16.66
N GLY A 101 -2.04 3.92 17.55
CA GLY A 101 -2.19 5.34 17.16
C GLY A 101 -3.25 5.61 16.10
N GLY A 102 -4.35 4.86 16.09
CA GLY A 102 -5.43 5.04 15.12
C GLY A 102 -5.24 4.29 13.81
N LEU A 103 -4.25 3.39 13.70
CA LEU A 103 -3.98 2.62 12.48
C LEU A 103 -5.18 1.77 12.05
N ILE A 104 -5.82 1.09 12.98
CA ILE A 104 -6.97 0.22 12.70
C ILE A 104 -8.15 1.06 12.24
N GLU A 105 -8.41 2.15 12.91
CA GLU A 105 -9.48 3.10 12.57
C GLU A 105 -9.25 3.70 11.18
N PHE A 106 -8.01 4.04 10.85
CA PHE A 106 -7.64 4.52 9.52
C PHE A 106 -7.96 3.48 8.44
N TYR A 107 -7.53 2.22 8.61
CA TYR A 107 -7.80 1.17 7.63
C TYR A 107 -9.30 0.80 7.52
N ARG A 108 -10.10 1.05 8.55
CA ARG A 108 -11.56 0.87 8.53
C ARG A 108 -12.30 2.08 7.98
N SER A 109 -11.64 3.21 7.83
CA SER A 109 -12.25 4.44 7.34
C SER A 109 -12.23 4.53 5.80
N PRO A 110 -13.09 5.37 5.20
CA PRO A 110 -13.03 5.67 3.78
C PRO A 110 -11.70 6.29 3.32
N ALA A 111 -10.92 6.87 4.23
CA ALA A 111 -9.63 7.48 3.91
C ALA A 111 -8.64 6.49 3.26
N ARG A 112 -8.76 5.18 3.53
CA ARG A 112 -7.95 4.14 2.87
C ARG A 112 -8.12 4.12 1.35
N LEU A 113 -9.26 4.58 0.82
CA LEU A 113 -9.55 4.62 -0.61
C LEU A 113 -8.83 5.76 -1.34
N GLN A 114 -8.32 6.73 -0.60
CA GLN A 114 -7.59 7.87 -1.14
C GLN A 114 -6.15 7.53 -1.53
N TRP A 115 -5.77 6.26 -1.49
CA TRP A 115 -4.46 5.77 -1.89
C TRP A 115 -4.52 5.10 -3.25
N SER A 116 -3.55 5.38 -4.08
CA SER A 116 -3.38 4.70 -5.37
C SER A 116 -2.29 3.64 -5.29
N PRO A 117 -2.31 2.62 -6.13
CA PRO A 117 -1.12 1.85 -6.42
C PRO A 117 0.01 2.78 -6.88
N THR A 118 1.24 2.36 -6.71
CA THR A 118 2.44 3.09 -7.10
C THR A 118 2.31 3.71 -8.49
N GLY A 119 2.77 4.94 -8.66
CA GLY A 119 2.61 5.76 -9.87
C GLY A 119 3.31 5.26 -11.13
N THR A 120 3.24 3.98 -11.41
CA THR A 120 3.81 3.32 -12.59
C THR A 120 3.07 3.62 -13.88
N ASN A 121 1.94 4.27 -13.79
CA ASN A 121 1.15 4.71 -14.94
C ASN A 121 1.71 5.99 -15.62
N VAL A 122 2.71 6.63 -15.01
CA VAL A 122 3.37 7.80 -15.60
C VAL A 122 4.71 7.38 -16.18
N PRO A 123 4.94 7.54 -17.49
CA PRO A 123 6.24 7.29 -18.09
C PRO A 123 7.32 8.14 -17.43
N ASP A 124 8.54 7.59 -17.35
CA ASP A 124 9.68 8.26 -16.70
C ASP A 124 9.48 8.56 -15.20
N TYR A 125 8.59 7.81 -14.54
CA TYR A 125 8.34 7.95 -13.10
C TYR A 125 9.63 7.96 -12.25
N PRO A 126 10.67 7.15 -12.51
CA PRO A 126 11.92 7.22 -11.74
C PRO A 126 12.56 8.61 -11.75
N LYS A 127 12.48 9.33 -12.87
CA LYS A 127 12.98 10.71 -12.95
C LYS A 127 12.12 11.68 -12.15
N LEU A 128 10.79 11.55 -12.26
CA LEU A 128 9.86 12.37 -11.48
C LEU A 128 10.04 12.13 -9.98
N ALA A 129 10.22 10.88 -9.57
CA ALA A 129 10.48 10.51 -8.18
C ALA A 129 11.79 11.11 -7.65
N GLN A 130 12.85 11.10 -8.45
CA GLN A 130 14.13 11.73 -8.08
C GLN A 130 13.98 13.22 -7.81
N LEU A 131 13.27 13.94 -8.69
CA LEU A 131 13.03 15.37 -8.51
C LEU A 131 12.26 15.66 -7.23
N TRP A 132 11.25 14.86 -6.95
CA TRP A 132 10.46 14.96 -5.73
C TRP A 132 11.30 14.74 -4.46
N TRP A 133 12.12 13.68 -4.44
CA TRP A 133 13.02 13.41 -3.31
C TRP A 133 14.02 14.55 -3.09
N GLN A 134 14.55 15.13 -4.16
CA GLN A 134 15.47 16.26 -4.09
C GLN A 134 14.80 17.49 -3.50
N ALA A 135 13.60 17.83 -3.95
CA ALA A 135 12.85 18.98 -3.44
C ALA A 135 12.53 18.85 -1.94
N ILE A 136 12.14 17.64 -1.49
CA ILE A 136 11.93 17.36 -0.07
C ILE A 136 13.24 17.53 0.71
N GLY A 137 14.35 17.01 0.17
CA GLY A 137 15.67 17.14 0.78
C GLY A 137 16.11 18.60 0.93
N ASP A 138 15.91 19.42 -0.10
CA ASP A 138 16.22 20.85 -0.10
C ASP A 138 15.42 21.60 0.97
N ALA A 139 14.13 21.31 1.09
CA ALA A 139 13.27 21.91 2.10
C ALA A 139 13.62 21.43 3.52
N ALA A 140 13.85 20.14 3.70
CA ALA A 140 14.13 19.54 5.00
C ALA A 140 15.51 19.99 5.56
N SER A 141 16.48 20.22 4.69
CA SER A 141 17.80 20.73 5.08
C SER A 141 17.85 22.25 5.28
N GLY A 142 16.78 22.97 4.91
CA GLY A 142 16.76 24.45 4.93
C GLY A 142 17.53 25.11 3.77
N ALA A 143 17.92 24.34 2.75
CA ALA A 143 18.56 24.87 1.55
C ALA A 143 17.61 25.76 0.72
N LYS A 144 16.31 25.42 0.77
CA LYS A 144 15.21 26.21 0.20
C LYS A 144 14.06 26.29 1.19
N THR A 145 13.25 27.32 1.09
CA THR A 145 11.95 27.33 1.76
C THR A 145 11.04 26.22 1.14
N PRO A 146 10.04 25.71 1.87
CA PRO A 146 9.10 24.74 1.30
C PRO A 146 8.44 25.24 0.00
N GLN A 147 8.10 26.52 -0.09
CA GLN A 147 7.49 27.09 -1.29
C GLN A 147 8.48 27.08 -2.47
N GLU A 148 9.70 27.59 -2.29
CA GLU A 148 10.73 27.58 -3.33
C GLU A 148 11.06 26.16 -3.81
N ALA A 149 11.09 25.20 -2.89
CA ALA A 149 11.33 23.80 -3.24
C ALA A 149 10.19 23.22 -4.11
N MET A 150 8.93 23.54 -3.78
CA MET A 150 7.76 23.07 -4.53
C MET A 150 7.64 23.78 -5.89
N ASP A 151 7.89 25.07 -5.98
CA ASP A 151 7.88 25.81 -7.24
C ASP A 151 8.96 25.28 -8.19
N SER A 152 10.16 25.03 -7.65
CA SER A 152 11.26 24.42 -8.38
C SER A 152 10.90 23.00 -8.87
N LEU A 153 10.28 22.20 -8.01
CA LEU A 153 9.81 20.85 -8.36
C LEU A 153 8.80 20.89 -9.51
N CYS A 154 7.81 21.75 -9.41
CA CYS A 154 6.80 21.93 -10.43
C CYS A 154 7.44 22.22 -11.79
N ALA A 155 8.31 23.23 -11.85
CA ALA A 155 8.99 23.62 -13.09
C ALA A 155 9.86 22.50 -13.69
N GLU A 156 10.54 21.70 -12.85
CA GLU A 156 11.36 20.58 -13.34
C GLU A 156 10.50 19.40 -13.81
N GLN A 157 9.37 19.13 -13.14
CA GLN A 157 8.43 18.10 -13.59
C GLN A 157 7.76 18.47 -14.90
N GLU A 158 7.38 19.74 -15.10
CA GLU A 158 6.84 20.23 -16.36
C GLU A 158 7.80 19.99 -17.53
N LYS A 159 9.09 20.25 -17.37
CA LYS A 159 10.09 19.95 -18.40
C LYS A 159 10.15 18.46 -18.78
N VAL A 160 9.96 17.57 -17.80
CA VAL A 160 9.89 16.13 -18.08
C VAL A 160 8.64 15.80 -18.87
N MET A 161 7.49 16.35 -18.50
CA MET A 161 6.22 16.10 -19.18
C MET A 161 6.23 16.66 -20.61
N GLU A 162 6.71 17.89 -20.83
CA GLU A 162 6.88 18.47 -22.16
C GLU A 162 7.80 17.65 -23.06
N ARG A 163 8.85 17.04 -22.49
CA ARG A 163 9.74 16.15 -23.24
C ARG A 163 9.00 14.89 -23.68
N LEU A 164 8.19 14.29 -22.81
CA LEU A 164 7.38 13.12 -23.12
C LEU A 164 6.35 13.45 -24.22
N GLU A 165 5.69 14.58 -24.11
CA GLU A 165 4.74 15.07 -25.13
C GLU A 165 5.42 15.25 -26.48
N ARG A 166 6.56 15.95 -26.54
CA ARG A 166 7.36 16.11 -27.78
C ARG A 166 7.83 14.77 -28.35
N ALA A 167 8.05 13.76 -27.51
CA ALA A 167 8.38 12.42 -27.96
C ALA A 167 7.16 11.61 -28.45
N GLY A 168 5.96 12.21 -28.45
CA GLY A 168 4.74 11.54 -28.88
C GLY A 168 4.18 10.52 -27.87
N VAL A 169 4.63 10.57 -26.62
CA VAL A 169 4.09 9.71 -25.57
C VAL A 169 2.68 10.19 -25.22
N GLN A 170 1.71 9.34 -25.46
CA GLN A 170 0.31 9.63 -25.17
C GLN A 170 -0.17 8.82 -23.99
N GLY A 171 -1.06 9.39 -23.17
CA GLY A 171 -1.69 8.71 -22.05
C GLY A 171 -2.45 9.69 -21.17
N ASP A 172 -3.35 9.15 -20.38
CA ASP A 172 -4.04 9.91 -19.34
C ASP A 172 -3.22 9.84 -18.05
N PHE A 173 -2.36 10.82 -17.86
CA PHE A 173 -1.46 10.95 -16.71
C PHE A 173 -2.02 11.85 -15.62
N GLY A 174 -3.23 12.34 -15.77
CA GLY A 174 -3.90 13.18 -14.80
C GLY A 174 -4.25 12.46 -13.50
N PRO A 175 -4.72 13.19 -12.49
CA PRO A 175 -5.20 12.61 -11.25
C PRO A 175 -6.31 11.59 -11.50
N LYS A 176 -6.28 10.49 -10.74
CA LYS A 176 -7.29 9.43 -10.83
C LYS A 176 -8.19 9.45 -9.60
N LEU A 177 -9.47 9.23 -9.82
CA LEU A 177 -10.41 9.02 -8.74
C LEU A 177 -10.17 7.64 -8.08
N ALA A 178 -10.50 7.55 -6.80
CA ALA A 178 -10.45 6.30 -6.05
C ALA A 178 -11.77 5.53 -6.21
N GLU A 179 -12.05 5.01 -7.39
CA GLU A 179 -13.24 4.21 -7.63
C GLU A 179 -13.03 2.77 -7.15
N GLU A 180 -13.97 2.28 -6.36
CA GLU A 180 -14.07 0.86 -6.05
C GLU A 180 -15.06 0.19 -7.01
N HIS A 181 -14.65 -0.94 -7.55
CA HIS A 181 -15.47 -1.76 -8.42
C HIS A 181 -15.72 -3.11 -7.77
N ASP A 182 -16.93 -3.60 -7.89
CA ASP A 182 -17.31 -4.93 -7.44
C ASP A 182 -16.79 -6.04 -8.38
N LEU A 183 -16.97 -7.28 -7.96
CA LEU A 183 -16.54 -8.43 -8.75
C LEU A 183 -17.27 -8.51 -10.10
N ALA A 184 -18.53 -8.13 -10.16
CA ALA A 184 -19.32 -8.19 -11.39
C ALA A 184 -18.74 -7.22 -12.44
N TRP A 185 -18.37 -6.03 -12.01
CA TRP A 185 -17.68 -5.06 -12.85
C TRP A 185 -16.35 -5.61 -13.38
N TRP A 186 -15.53 -6.21 -12.49
CA TRP A 186 -14.24 -6.78 -12.90
C TRP A 186 -14.37 -7.95 -13.86
N ASN A 187 -15.38 -8.79 -13.70
CA ASN A 187 -15.67 -9.89 -14.61
C ASN A 187 -16.08 -9.38 -16.00
N ASN A 188 -16.92 -8.35 -16.06
CA ASN A 188 -17.33 -7.73 -17.31
C ASN A 188 -16.15 -7.05 -17.99
N TYR A 189 -15.37 -6.28 -17.26
CA TYR A 189 -14.16 -5.65 -17.77
C TYR A 189 -13.18 -6.67 -18.38
N ALA A 190 -12.93 -7.76 -17.67
CA ALA A 190 -12.03 -8.81 -18.14
C ALA A 190 -12.55 -9.46 -19.44
N LYS A 191 -13.85 -9.70 -19.52
CA LYS A 191 -14.49 -10.25 -20.72
C LYS A 191 -14.38 -9.31 -21.92
N GLU A 192 -14.62 -8.02 -21.73
CA GLU A 192 -14.57 -7.00 -22.76
C GLU A 192 -13.14 -6.77 -23.28
N HIS A 193 -12.14 -6.84 -22.39
CA HIS A 193 -10.75 -6.56 -22.71
C HIS A 193 -9.89 -7.80 -22.93
N GLY A 194 -10.47 -9.00 -22.89
CA GLY A 194 -9.73 -10.25 -23.09
C GLY A 194 -8.69 -10.54 -22.00
N THR A 195 -8.91 -10.03 -20.79
CA THR A 195 -8.03 -10.21 -19.64
C THR A 195 -8.60 -11.27 -18.68
N ILE A 196 -7.80 -11.69 -17.70
CA ILE A 196 -8.25 -12.63 -16.67
C ILE A 196 -8.92 -11.84 -15.54
N ALA A 197 -10.16 -12.20 -15.21
CA ALA A 197 -10.85 -11.63 -14.08
C ALA A 197 -10.13 -11.98 -12.75
N PRO A 198 -10.20 -11.13 -11.75
CA PRO A 198 -9.60 -11.39 -10.43
C PRO A 198 -10.44 -12.38 -9.61
N GLN A 199 -10.76 -13.52 -10.20
CA GLN A 199 -11.58 -14.57 -9.59
C GLN A 199 -10.98 -15.24 -8.37
N LEU A 200 -9.71 -15.07 -8.21
CA LEU A 200 -8.88 -15.70 -7.19
C LEU A 200 -9.22 -15.30 -5.76
N LYS A 201 -9.88 -14.20 -5.60
CA LYS A 201 -9.93 -13.53 -4.31
C LYS A 201 -10.97 -14.08 -3.38
N LEU A 202 -11.94 -14.77 -3.89
CA LEU A 202 -13.15 -15.12 -3.14
C LEU A 202 -13.17 -16.57 -2.71
N GLU A 203 -12.93 -17.45 -3.63
CA GLU A 203 -13.03 -18.88 -3.39
C GLU A 203 -11.85 -19.44 -2.59
N ASN A 204 -10.71 -18.73 -2.63
CA ASN A 204 -9.49 -19.09 -1.91
C ASN A 204 -9.25 -18.27 -0.63
N GLU A 205 -10.29 -17.69 -0.06
CA GLU A 205 -10.16 -16.97 1.21
C GLU A 205 -9.78 -17.89 2.37
N ASP A 206 -10.12 -19.14 2.29
CA ASP A 206 -9.68 -20.16 3.24
C ASP A 206 -8.50 -20.94 2.66
N PRO A 207 -7.26 -20.50 2.92
CA PRO A 207 -6.08 -21.19 2.44
C PRO A 207 -6.02 -22.58 3.07
N GLN A 208 -6.30 -23.56 2.30
CA GLN A 208 -6.37 -24.94 2.71
C GLN A 208 -5.11 -25.66 2.33
N PRO A 209 -4.69 -26.62 3.08
CA PRO A 209 -5.10 -27.10 4.41
C PRO A 209 -4.23 -26.53 5.55
N GLN A 210 -3.44 -25.52 5.29
CA GLN A 210 -2.38 -25.06 6.20
C GLN A 210 -2.83 -23.91 7.11
N THR A 211 -4.11 -23.66 7.21
CA THR A 211 -4.61 -22.70 8.17
C THR A 211 -4.50 -23.27 9.56
N VAL A 212 -3.60 -22.74 10.34
CA VAL A 212 -3.44 -23.06 11.76
C VAL A 212 -4.26 -22.08 12.56
N ASP A 213 -4.87 -22.55 13.64
CA ASP A 213 -5.53 -21.68 14.59
C ASP A 213 -4.55 -20.61 15.11
N TYR A 214 -5.05 -19.39 15.31
CA TYR A 214 -4.18 -18.29 15.70
C TYR A 214 -3.48 -18.55 17.04
N ASP A 215 -4.19 -19.10 18.02
CA ASP A 215 -3.62 -19.35 19.35
C ASP A 215 -2.56 -20.45 19.32
N GLU A 216 -2.73 -21.45 18.48
CA GLU A 216 -1.72 -22.48 18.22
C GLU A 216 -0.50 -21.87 17.52
N LEU A 217 -0.73 -20.98 16.57
CA LEU A 217 0.34 -20.28 15.88
C LEU A 217 1.14 -19.40 16.83
N VAL A 218 0.49 -18.60 17.66
CA VAL A 218 1.16 -17.74 18.66
C VAL A 218 2.00 -18.56 19.63
N LYS A 219 1.50 -19.70 20.08
CA LYS A 219 2.28 -20.61 20.93
C LYS A 219 3.55 -21.11 20.26
N SER A 220 3.50 -21.37 18.96
CA SER A 220 4.69 -21.79 18.19
C SER A 220 5.74 -20.69 18.02
N TRP A 221 5.39 -19.42 18.23
CA TRP A 221 6.33 -18.30 18.14
C TRP A 221 7.04 -17.98 19.45
N GLN A 222 6.58 -18.57 20.54
CA GLN A 222 7.14 -18.35 21.87
C GLN A 222 8.18 -19.41 22.24
N GLN A 223 8.37 -20.39 21.38
CA GLN A 223 9.42 -21.41 21.48
C GLN A 223 10.66 -20.97 20.70
#